data_c09403db09abdb58d2d4339bc5c55c87
#
_entry.id   c09403db09abdb58d2d4339bc5c55c87
#
_cell.length_a   1.000
_cell.length_b   1.000
_cell.length_c   1.000
_cell.angle_alpha   90.00
_cell.angle_beta   90.00
_cell.angle_gamma   90.00
#
_symmetry.space_group_name_H-M   'P 1'
#
loop_
_entity.id
_entity.type
_entity.pdbx_description
1 polymer ?
#
loop_
_entity_poly.entity_id
_entity_poly.type
_entity_poly.pdbx_seq_one_letter_code
_entity_poly.pdbx_strand_id
1 'polypeptide(L)'
;LSACQSYKKVPYLQDAEILKQANTQVAPVQDARLIPGDKVSILVSTSDPVVSQPFNAQGSTFLLDDQGNINYPVLGKLPLNGLTSREAENLITERLKSYVKERPTVVVRMSGFKVSVLGEVASPGVYPVVNEQINVLEALAMAGDLTIYGVRDNVKLIREGADGKQQIITLDLNNAETILSPYYWLQQNDIVYVTPNKAKARNSDIGNSTSLWFSATSILVSLASLLVTIFK
;
A
#
# COMPACT_ATOMS: atom_id res chain seq x y z
N LEU A 1 -21.69 26.86 18.29
CA LEU A 1 -21.22 27.32 16.97
C LEU A 1 -19.81 26.82 16.64
N SER A 2 -19.57 25.49 16.66
CA SER A 2 -18.25 24.89 16.36
C SER A 2 -18.24 24.05 15.06
N ALA A 3 -19.13 24.34 14.10
CA ALA A 3 -19.26 23.54 12.89
C ALA A 3 -18.31 23.94 11.74
N CYS A 4 -17.51 25.03 11.89
CA CYS A 4 -16.77 25.63 10.76
C CYS A 4 -15.29 25.19 10.64
N GLN A 5 -14.79 24.23 11.41
CA GLN A 5 -13.37 23.81 11.30
C GLN A 5 -13.13 22.54 10.48
N SER A 6 -14.20 21.86 10.06
CA SER A 6 -14.07 20.57 9.38
C SER A 6 -13.40 20.67 7.99
N TYR A 7 -13.63 21.77 7.24
CA TYR A 7 -13.05 21.93 5.90
C TYR A 7 -11.52 22.08 5.89
N LYS A 8 -10.92 22.61 6.99
CA LYS A 8 -9.48 22.80 7.12
C LYS A 8 -8.69 21.47 7.20
N LYS A 9 -9.37 20.35 7.48
CA LYS A 9 -8.77 19.03 7.57
C LYS A 9 -8.92 18.19 6.29
N VAL A 10 -9.49 18.78 5.23
CA VAL A 10 -9.72 18.08 3.97
C VAL A 10 -8.56 18.20 2.98
N PRO A 11 -7.93 19.40 2.79
CA PRO A 11 -6.82 19.51 1.84
C PRO A 11 -5.58 18.74 2.30
N TYR A 12 -4.88 18.15 1.34
CA TYR A 12 -3.57 17.53 1.54
C TYR A 12 -2.46 18.59 1.62
N LEU A 13 -1.34 18.27 2.27
CA LEU A 13 -0.07 18.98 2.20
C LEU A 13 -0.18 20.50 2.47
N GLN A 14 -0.93 20.88 3.49
CA GLN A 14 -1.29 22.28 3.74
C GLN A 14 -0.08 23.18 4.04
N ASP A 15 1.00 22.63 4.62
CA ASP A 15 2.21 23.35 4.99
C ASP A 15 3.33 23.22 3.95
N ALA A 16 2.96 23.12 2.66
CA ALA A 16 3.92 22.91 1.55
C ALA A 16 5.00 24.01 1.44
N GLU A 17 4.78 25.20 2.01
CA GLU A 17 5.79 26.27 2.12
C GLU A 17 7.04 25.82 2.91
N ILE A 18 6.90 24.89 3.85
CA ILE A 18 8.00 24.32 4.62
C ILE A 18 8.98 23.60 3.69
N LEU A 19 8.48 22.92 2.66
CA LEU A 19 9.31 22.21 1.69
C LEU A 19 10.15 23.14 0.81
N LYS A 20 9.69 24.39 0.60
CA LYS A 20 10.44 25.38 -0.18
C LYS A 20 11.62 25.98 0.61
N GLN A 21 11.51 26.09 1.93
CA GLN A 21 12.52 26.69 2.81
C GLN A 21 13.61 25.67 3.19
N ALA A 22 13.24 24.43 3.31
CA ALA A 22 14.22 23.38 3.50
C ALA A 22 14.77 23.01 2.10
N ASN A 23 16.07 23.08 1.91
CA ASN A 23 16.77 22.44 0.77
C ASN A 23 16.60 20.91 0.89
N THR A 24 15.37 20.45 1.08
CA THR A 24 15.01 19.18 1.66
C THR A 24 14.98 18.16 0.54
N GLN A 25 15.93 17.27 0.57
CA GLN A 25 15.85 16.07 -0.26
C GLN A 25 14.59 15.31 0.14
N VAL A 26 13.67 15.16 -0.80
CA VAL A 26 12.58 14.17 -0.71
C VAL A 26 13.19 12.86 -0.19
N ALA A 27 12.50 12.17 0.71
CA ALA A 27 12.99 10.88 1.19
C ALA A 27 13.46 10.04 -0.03
N PRO A 28 14.71 9.57 -0.03
CA PRO A 28 15.23 8.82 -1.17
C PRO A 28 14.28 7.66 -1.43
N VAL A 29 13.97 7.45 -2.70
CA VAL A 29 13.19 6.29 -3.12
C VAL A 29 13.88 5.06 -2.56
N GLN A 30 13.21 4.36 -1.67
CA GLN A 30 13.69 3.10 -1.16
C GLN A 30 13.31 2.01 -2.16
N ASP A 31 14.31 1.44 -2.83
CA ASP A 31 14.10 0.27 -3.66
C ASP A 31 13.51 -0.86 -2.80
N ALA A 32 12.46 -1.49 -3.30
CA ALA A 32 11.84 -2.62 -2.62
C ALA A 32 12.87 -3.75 -2.41
N ARG A 33 12.86 -4.36 -1.22
CA ARG A 33 13.72 -5.48 -0.89
C ARG A 33 12.93 -6.78 -0.91
N LEU A 34 13.57 -7.79 -1.45
CA LEU A 34 13.01 -9.14 -1.52
C LEU A 34 12.87 -9.75 -0.13
N ILE A 35 11.71 -10.32 0.16
CA ILE A 35 11.39 -11.00 1.42
C ILE A 35 10.89 -12.43 1.15
N PRO A 36 10.92 -13.34 2.14
CA PRO A 36 10.32 -14.66 2.01
C PRO A 36 8.89 -14.60 1.50
N GLY A 37 8.55 -15.50 0.57
CA GLY A 37 7.22 -15.52 -0.07
C GLY A 37 7.07 -14.62 -1.28
N ASP A 38 8.05 -13.76 -1.60
CA ASP A 38 8.04 -12.98 -2.83
C ASP A 38 8.30 -13.85 -4.06
N LYS A 39 7.78 -13.38 -5.19
CA LYS A 39 8.08 -13.97 -6.49
C LYS A 39 9.00 -13.05 -7.27
N VAL A 40 10.01 -13.62 -7.90
CA VAL A 40 10.94 -12.89 -8.78
C VAL A 40 10.93 -13.50 -10.16
N SER A 41 10.92 -12.65 -11.17
CA SER A 41 11.19 -13.06 -12.55
C SER A 41 12.66 -12.79 -12.87
N ILE A 42 13.37 -13.79 -13.34
CA ILE A 42 14.81 -13.72 -13.66
C ILE A 42 15.00 -14.13 -15.12
N LEU A 43 15.63 -13.26 -15.89
CA LEU A 43 15.98 -13.52 -17.27
C LEU A 43 17.49 -13.33 -17.46
N VAL A 44 18.15 -14.33 -18.03
CA VAL A 44 19.56 -14.27 -18.40
C VAL A 44 19.68 -14.24 -19.91
N SER A 45 20.45 -13.28 -20.43
CA SER A 45 20.75 -13.13 -21.86
C SER A 45 22.25 -13.09 -22.07
N THR A 46 22.71 -13.74 -23.13
CA THR A 46 24.10 -13.76 -23.63
C THR A 46 24.11 -13.44 -25.12
N SER A 47 25.27 -13.16 -25.70
CA SER A 47 25.40 -12.92 -27.16
C SER A 47 24.97 -14.16 -27.97
N ASP A 48 25.20 -15.36 -27.46
CA ASP A 48 24.70 -16.61 -28.02
C ASP A 48 23.51 -17.11 -27.17
N PRO A 49 22.28 -17.11 -27.71
CA PRO A 49 21.10 -17.59 -26.98
C PRO A 49 21.19 -19.05 -26.47
N VAL A 50 21.99 -19.91 -27.13
CA VAL A 50 22.18 -21.30 -26.73
C VAL A 50 22.87 -21.38 -25.38
N VAL A 51 23.80 -20.46 -25.11
CA VAL A 51 24.55 -20.39 -23.83
C VAL A 51 23.64 -19.99 -22.67
N SER A 52 22.64 -19.13 -22.90
CA SER A 52 21.71 -18.67 -21.86
C SER A 52 20.54 -19.65 -21.59
N GLN A 53 20.27 -20.57 -22.52
CA GLN A 53 19.13 -21.49 -22.43
C GLN A 53 19.09 -22.32 -21.15
N PRO A 54 20.19 -22.89 -20.62
CA PRO A 54 20.15 -23.68 -19.38
C PRO A 54 19.71 -22.86 -18.16
N PHE A 55 20.00 -21.57 -18.12
CA PHE A 55 19.65 -20.67 -17.01
C PHE A 55 18.17 -20.26 -17.02
N ASN A 56 17.51 -20.37 -18.15
CA ASN A 56 16.09 -20.06 -18.35
C ASN A 56 15.20 -21.30 -18.48
N ALA A 57 15.76 -22.50 -18.33
CA ALA A 57 15.08 -23.76 -18.64
C ALA A 57 13.86 -24.09 -17.77
N GLN A 58 13.83 -23.59 -16.52
CA GLN A 58 12.71 -23.83 -15.58
C GLN A 58 11.66 -22.70 -15.59
N GLY A 59 11.67 -21.85 -16.59
CA GLY A 59 10.86 -20.63 -16.63
C GLY A 59 11.58 -19.44 -16.00
N SER A 60 10.87 -18.32 -15.94
CA SER A 60 11.47 -17.07 -15.47
C SER A 60 11.04 -16.66 -14.06
N THR A 61 10.07 -17.35 -13.42
CA THR A 61 9.51 -16.94 -12.14
C THR A 61 9.86 -17.92 -11.04
N PHE A 62 10.43 -17.43 -9.95
CA PHE A 62 10.86 -18.20 -8.79
C PHE A 62 10.21 -17.64 -7.52
N LEU A 63 9.81 -18.52 -6.61
CA LEU A 63 9.28 -18.19 -5.30
C LEU A 63 10.42 -18.25 -4.27
N LEU A 64 10.55 -17.20 -3.45
CA LEU A 64 11.48 -17.22 -2.32
C LEU A 64 10.94 -18.13 -1.21
N ASP A 65 11.78 -19.04 -0.74
CA ASP A 65 11.47 -19.93 0.39
C ASP A 65 11.39 -19.14 1.73
N ASP A 66 11.03 -19.82 2.83
CA ASP A 66 10.92 -19.22 4.17
C ASP A 66 12.22 -18.59 4.67
N GLN A 67 13.36 -18.94 4.08
CA GLN A 67 14.67 -18.35 4.36
C GLN A 67 15.05 -17.25 3.35
N GLY A 68 14.18 -16.96 2.38
CA GLY A 68 14.40 -16.00 1.32
C GLY A 68 15.38 -16.44 0.24
N ASN A 69 15.49 -17.75 -0.02
CA ASN A 69 16.30 -18.30 -1.09
C ASN A 69 15.41 -18.75 -2.25
N ILE A 70 16.01 -18.82 -3.42
CA ILE A 70 15.46 -19.51 -4.59
C ILE A 70 16.33 -20.70 -4.98
N ASN A 71 15.75 -21.67 -5.64
CA ASN A 71 16.51 -22.72 -6.31
C ASN A 71 16.61 -22.37 -7.80
N TYR A 72 17.79 -21.85 -8.20
CA TYR A 72 18.00 -21.35 -9.55
C TYR A 72 18.73 -22.39 -10.42
N PRO A 73 18.31 -22.59 -11.69
CA PRO A 73 18.97 -23.53 -12.58
C PRO A 73 20.49 -23.34 -12.64
N VAL A 74 21.25 -24.43 -12.64
CA VAL A 74 22.71 -24.46 -12.69
C VAL A 74 23.40 -23.91 -11.43
N LEU A 75 22.93 -22.79 -10.85
CA LEU A 75 23.54 -22.15 -9.69
C LEU A 75 23.09 -22.77 -8.34
N GLY A 76 21.98 -23.52 -8.33
CA GLY A 76 21.42 -24.09 -7.13
C GLY A 76 20.79 -23.05 -6.20
N LYS A 77 20.98 -23.18 -4.90
CA LYS A 77 20.38 -22.31 -3.88
C LYS A 77 21.03 -20.93 -3.87
N LEU A 78 20.24 -19.87 -4.10
CA LEU A 78 20.67 -18.47 -4.09
C LEU A 78 19.93 -17.69 -2.99
N PRO A 79 20.66 -17.05 -2.05
CA PRO A 79 20.08 -16.19 -1.03
C PRO A 79 19.75 -14.83 -1.64
N LEU A 80 18.47 -14.47 -1.68
CA LEU A 80 17.98 -13.19 -2.21
C LEU A 80 17.32 -12.33 -1.13
N ASN A 81 17.11 -12.85 0.09
CA ASN A 81 16.48 -12.12 1.18
C ASN A 81 17.20 -10.81 1.48
N GLY A 82 16.42 -9.72 1.57
CA GLY A 82 16.93 -8.38 1.87
C GLY A 82 17.64 -7.68 0.71
N LEU A 83 17.83 -8.35 -0.44
CA LEU A 83 18.40 -7.73 -1.63
C LEU A 83 17.34 -6.94 -2.41
N THR A 84 17.75 -5.84 -3.03
CA THR A 84 16.98 -5.21 -4.09
C THR A 84 17.07 -6.02 -5.39
N SER A 85 16.17 -5.79 -6.35
CA SER A 85 16.24 -6.42 -7.68
C SER A 85 17.63 -6.21 -8.32
N ARG A 86 18.21 -5.02 -8.19
CA ARG A 86 19.55 -4.68 -8.72
C ARG A 86 20.69 -5.42 -8.00
N GLU A 87 20.62 -5.55 -6.68
CA GLU A 87 21.61 -6.32 -5.91
C GLU A 87 21.52 -7.80 -6.27
N ALA A 88 20.32 -8.33 -6.49
CA ALA A 88 20.10 -9.71 -6.96
C ALA A 88 20.66 -9.92 -8.39
N GLU A 89 20.44 -8.95 -9.31
CA GLU A 89 21.06 -8.98 -10.66
C GLU A 89 22.59 -9.09 -10.59
N ASN A 90 23.20 -8.27 -9.73
CA ASN A 90 24.65 -8.30 -9.53
C ASN A 90 25.13 -9.63 -8.96
N LEU A 91 24.45 -10.15 -7.93
CA LEU A 91 24.79 -11.44 -7.32
C LEU A 91 24.75 -12.58 -8.36
N ILE A 92 23.66 -12.64 -9.14
CA ILE A 92 23.50 -13.67 -10.16
C ILE A 92 24.54 -13.51 -11.26
N THR A 93 24.78 -12.30 -11.73
CA THR A 93 25.80 -12.00 -12.74
C THR A 93 27.18 -12.49 -12.30
N GLU A 94 27.57 -12.21 -11.05
CA GLU A 94 28.87 -12.67 -10.51
C GLU A 94 28.96 -14.20 -10.42
N ARG A 95 27.87 -14.85 -9.99
CA ARG A 95 27.83 -16.32 -9.91
C ARG A 95 27.91 -16.98 -11.29
N LEU A 96 27.33 -16.34 -12.33
CA LEU A 96 27.34 -16.87 -13.68
C LEU A 96 28.71 -16.77 -14.38
N LYS A 97 29.63 -15.90 -13.94
CA LYS A 97 30.99 -15.76 -14.53
C LYS A 97 31.77 -17.06 -14.60
N SER A 98 31.50 -18.01 -13.70
CA SER A 98 32.14 -19.30 -13.73
C SER A 98 31.62 -20.27 -14.79
N TYR A 99 30.47 -19.93 -15.40
CA TYR A 99 29.75 -20.78 -16.35
C TYR A 99 29.74 -20.21 -17.76
N VAL A 100 29.94 -18.90 -17.91
CA VAL A 100 29.92 -18.21 -19.19
C VAL A 100 31.20 -17.43 -19.41
N LYS A 101 31.72 -17.44 -20.66
CA LYS A 101 32.99 -16.74 -21.00
C LYS A 101 32.82 -15.22 -21.07
N GLU A 102 31.65 -14.76 -21.47
CA GLU A 102 31.31 -13.36 -21.56
C GLU A 102 30.41 -12.93 -20.41
N ARG A 103 30.35 -11.63 -20.14
CA ARG A 103 29.47 -11.09 -19.10
C ARG A 103 28.00 -11.23 -19.54
N PRO A 104 27.17 -12.03 -18.84
CA PRO A 104 25.77 -12.14 -19.17
C PRO A 104 25.00 -10.86 -18.75
N THR A 105 23.92 -10.56 -19.45
CA THR A 105 22.91 -9.60 -18.99
C THR A 105 21.89 -10.34 -18.15
N VAL A 106 21.75 -9.95 -16.89
CA VAL A 106 20.76 -10.52 -15.96
C VAL A 106 19.75 -9.45 -15.64
N VAL A 107 18.47 -9.77 -15.77
CA VAL A 107 17.36 -8.90 -15.39
C VAL A 107 16.56 -9.62 -14.31
N VAL A 108 16.41 -8.98 -13.17
CA VAL A 108 15.58 -9.45 -12.04
C VAL A 108 14.45 -8.45 -11.82
N ARG A 109 13.22 -8.95 -11.76
CA ARG A 109 12.02 -8.15 -11.47
C ARG A 109 11.21 -8.80 -10.37
N MET A 110 10.70 -8.02 -9.43
CA MET A 110 9.67 -8.49 -8.51
C MET A 110 8.39 -8.80 -9.30
N SER A 111 7.86 -9.99 -9.10
CA SER A 111 6.60 -10.42 -9.71
C SER A 111 5.51 -10.44 -8.66
N GLY A 112 4.48 -9.62 -8.85
CA GLY A 112 3.35 -9.57 -7.92
C GLY A 112 3.54 -8.60 -6.77
N PHE A 113 4.37 -7.57 -6.94
CA PHE A 113 4.40 -6.44 -5.99
C PHE A 113 3.00 -5.84 -5.90
N LYS A 114 2.48 -5.74 -4.68
CA LYS A 114 1.13 -5.26 -4.39
C LYS A 114 1.10 -4.53 -3.06
N VAL A 115 0.16 -3.59 -2.96
CA VAL A 115 -0.20 -2.90 -1.73
C VAL A 115 -1.71 -3.05 -1.51
N SER A 116 -2.14 -2.98 -0.26
CA SER A 116 -3.56 -3.02 0.08
C SER A 116 -4.01 -1.66 0.59
N VAL A 117 -5.18 -1.19 0.14
CA VAL A 117 -5.78 0.04 0.64
C VAL A 117 -7.16 -0.29 1.21
N LEU A 118 -7.38 0.04 2.47
CA LEU A 118 -8.58 -0.29 3.23
C LEU A 118 -9.17 0.93 3.93
N GLY A 119 -10.42 0.82 4.36
CA GLY A 119 -11.12 1.84 5.15
C GLY A 119 -11.88 2.85 4.29
N GLU A 120 -11.86 4.12 4.67
CA GLU A 120 -12.66 5.18 4.07
C GLU A 120 -12.02 5.75 2.79
N VAL A 121 -11.91 4.90 1.77
CA VAL A 121 -11.54 5.23 0.38
C VAL A 121 -12.67 4.88 -0.57
N ALA A 122 -12.65 5.39 -1.79
CA ALA A 122 -13.70 5.13 -2.77
C ALA A 122 -13.75 3.66 -3.19
N SER A 123 -12.61 3.01 -3.33
CA SER A 123 -12.49 1.61 -3.79
C SER A 123 -11.47 0.86 -2.96
N PRO A 124 -11.83 0.34 -1.77
CA PRO A 124 -10.92 -0.51 -1.00
C PRO A 124 -10.53 -1.76 -1.79
N GLY A 125 -9.25 -2.15 -1.73
CA GLY A 125 -8.79 -3.32 -2.49
C GLY A 125 -7.30 -3.58 -2.40
N VAL A 126 -6.84 -4.56 -3.16
CA VAL A 126 -5.43 -4.91 -3.35
C VAL A 126 -5.01 -4.44 -4.73
N TYR A 127 -3.96 -3.64 -4.79
CA TYR A 127 -3.49 -2.98 -5.99
C TYR A 127 -2.11 -3.50 -6.41
N PRO A 128 -1.98 -4.04 -7.62
CA PRO A 128 -0.68 -4.45 -8.15
C PRO A 128 0.15 -3.22 -8.52
N VAL A 129 1.45 -3.27 -8.23
CA VAL A 129 2.42 -2.22 -8.53
C VAL A 129 3.37 -2.71 -9.61
N VAL A 130 3.36 -2.04 -10.77
CA VAL A 130 4.11 -2.50 -11.95
C VAL A 130 5.59 -2.13 -11.87
N ASN A 131 5.93 -0.97 -11.31
CA ASN A 131 7.28 -0.40 -11.35
C ASN A 131 8.10 -0.66 -10.08
N GLU A 132 7.67 -1.57 -9.20
CA GLU A 132 8.32 -1.89 -7.91
C GLU A 132 8.45 -0.67 -6.97
N GLN A 133 7.80 0.44 -7.29
CA GLN A 133 7.83 1.68 -6.54
C GLN A 133 6.45 2.31 -6.55
N ILE A 134 5.95 2.66 -5.38
CA ILE A 134 4.69 3.37 -5.19
C ILE A 134 4.77 4.14 -3.88
N ASN A 135 4.23 5.34 -3.85
CA ASN A 135 4.08 6.11 -2.61
C ASN A 135 2.64 6.05 -2.07
N VAL A 136 2.47 6.54 -0.84
CA VAL A 136 1.17 6.51 -0.16
C VAL A 136 0.09 7.25 -0.95
N LEU A 137 0.40 8.41 -1.53
CA LEU A 137 -0.57 9.20 -2.30
C LEU A 137 -0.97 8.50 -3.60
N GLU A 138 -0.03 7.86 -4.29
CA GLU A 138 -0.33 7.06 -5.47
C GLU A 138 -1.21 5.85 -5.13
N ALA A 139 -0.94 5.16 -4.03
CA ALA A 139 -1.77 4.04 -3.58
C ALA A 139 -3.20 4.49 -3.26
N LEU A 140 -3.35 5.65 -2.60
CA LEU A 140 -4.66 6.25 -2.33
C LEU A 140 -5.36 6.69 -3.61
N ALA A 141 -4.62 7.26 -4.58
CA ALA A 141 -5.17 7.62 -5.90
C ALA A 141 -5.66 6.38 -6.66
N MET A 142 -4.94 5.25 -6.61
CA MET A 142 -5.40 3.98 -7.19
C MET A 142 -6.70 3.50 -6.53
N ALA A 143 -6.89 3.77 -5.23
CA ALA A 143 -8.11 3.47 -4.49
C ALA A 143 -9.24 4.51 -4.69
N GLY A 144 -9.06 5.47 -5.59
CA GLY A 144 -10.05 6.52 -5.91
C GLY A 144 -10.14 7.61 -4.85
N ASP A 145 -9.07 7.81 -4.07
CA ASP A 145 -8.95 8.79 -2.98
C ASP A 145 -9.79 8.48 -1.73
N LEU A 146 -9.55 9.26 -0.68
CA LEU A 146 -10.31 9.20 0.56
C LEU A 146 -11.73 9.74 0.35
N THR A 147 -12.71 9.07 0.95
CA THR A 147 -14.07 9.64 1.03
C THR A 147 -14.06 10.90 1.91
N ILE A 148 -15.17 11.63 1.91
CA ILE A 148 -15.37 12.78 2.82
C ILE A 148 -15.35 12.37 4.31
N TYR A 149 -15.50 11.09 4.60
CA TYR A 149 -15.48 10.52 5.94
C TYR A 149 -14.08 10.03 6.34
N GLY A 150 -13.15 9.95 5.41
CA GLY A 150 -11.77 9.52 5.68
C GLY A 150 -10.99 10.58 6.47
N VAL A 151 -10.31 10.15 7.52
CA VAL A 151 -9.50 11.02 8.39
C VAL A 151 -8.07 11.07 7.84
N ARG A 152 -7.69 12.24 7.26
CA ARG A 152 -6.41 12.46 6.59
C ARG A 152 -5.23 12.59 7.55
N ASP A 153 -5.47 13.10 8.76
CA ASP A 153 -4.45 13.25 9.82
C ASP A 153 -4.22 11.94 10.61
N ASN A 154 -4.85 10.83 10.21
CA ASN A 154 -4.75 9.54 10.91
C ASN A 154 -4.83 8.35 9.96
N VAL A 155 -4.04 8.39 8.90
CA VAL A 155 -3.87 7.24 8.00
C VAL A 155 -2.84 6.29 8.62
N LYS A 156 -3.17 5.00 8.69
CA LYS A 156 -2.29 3.97 9.23
C LYS A 156 -1.59 3.23 8.10
N LEU A 157 -0.28 3.18 8.17
CA LEU A 157 0.53 2.26 7.39
C LEU A 157 0.85 1.07 8.28
N ILE A 158 0.45 -0.13 7.85
CA ILE A 158 0.76 -1.38 8.52
C ILE A 158 1.80 -2.09 7.66
N ARG A 159 2.97 -2.32 8.23
CA ARG A 159 4.14 -2.91 7.55
C ARG A 159 4.72 -4.03 8.38
N GLU A 160 5.11 -5.11 7.75
CA GLU A 160 5.90 -6.15 8.39
C GLU A 160 7.37 -5.73 8.45
N GLY A 161 7.94 -5.72 9.65
CA GLY A 161 9.35 -5.44 9.87
C GLY A 161 10.22 -6.64 9.52
N ALA A 162 11.54 -6.42 9.42
CA ALA A 162 12.50 -7.47 9.14
C ALA A 162 12.54 -8.61 10.19
N ASP A 163 11.97 -8.35 11.37
CA ASP A 163 11.80 -9.32 12.46
C ASP A 163 10.47 -10.10 12.39
N GLY A 164 9.70 -9.93 11.33
CA GLY A 164 8.38 -10.55 11.13
C GLY A 164 7.27 -9.95 11.97
N LYS A 165 7.53 -8.85 12.71
CA LYS A 165 6.50 -8.18 13.50
C LYS A 165 5.80 -7.10 12.72
N GLN A 166 4.50 -6.97 12.93
CA GLN A 166 3.70 -5.91 12.36
C GLN A 166 3.97 -4.57 13.08
N GLN A 167 4.29 -3.55 12.30
CA GLN A 167 4.44 -2.17 12.75
C GLN A 167 3.28 -1.33 12.24
N ILE A 168 2.73 -0.48 13.10
CA ILE A 168 1.66 0.45 12.72
C ILE A 168 2.21 1.87 12.82
N ILE A 169 2.34 2.53 11.69
CA ILE A 169 2.83 3.89 11.57
C ILE A 169 1.64 4.82 11.26
N THR A 170 1.56 5.95 11.93
CA THR A 170 0.55 6.96 11.63
C THR A 170 1.12 8.01 10.70
N LEU A 171 0.44 8.26 9.60
CA LEU A 171 0.77 9.28 8.62
C LEU A 171 -0.28 10.38 8.68
N ASP A 172 0.17 11.64 8.71
CA ASP A 172 -0.67 12.82 8.59
C ASP A 172 -0.58 13.38 7.16
N LEU A 173 -1.57 13.07 6.33
CA LEU A 173 -1.59 13.51 4.94
C LEU A 173 -1.91 15.02 4.79
N ASN A 174 -2.37 15.69 5.84
CA ASN A 174 -2.53 17.14 5.81
C ASN A 174 -1.16 17.84 5.88
N ASN A 175 -0.15 17.20 6.47
CA ASN A 175 1.18 17.75 6.65
C ASN A 175 2.10 17.37 5.47
N ALA A 176 2.73 18.38 4.87
CA ALA A 176 3.68 18.20 3.78
C ALA A 176 4.95 17.42 4.18
N GLU A 177 5.32 17.43 5.46
CA GLU A 177 6.45 16.63 5.97
C GLU A 177 6.27 15.12 5.74
N THR A 178 5.04 14.66 5.53
CA THR A 178 4.77 13.26 5.20
C THR A 178 5.55 12.80 3.95
N ILE A 179 5.79 13.69 2.97
CA ILE A 179 6.60 13.38 1.78
C ILE A 179 8.06 13.09 2.13
N LEU A 180 8.55 13.65 3.23
CA LEU A 180 9.92 13.48 3.70
C LEU A 180 10.08 12.25 4.61
N SER A 181 8.96 11.66 5.02
CA SER A 181 8.94 10.49 5.88
C SER A 181 9.58 9.28 5.19
N PRO A 182 10.40 8.47 5.88
CA PRO A 182 10.88 7.19 5.36
C PRO A 182 9.76 6.20 5.07
N TYR A 183 8.56 6.46 5.56
CA TYR A 183 7.36 5.65 5.35
C TYR A 183 6.48 6.16 4.21
N TYR A 184 6.89 7.21 3.50
CA TYR A 184 6.16 7.74 2.35
C TYR A 184 6.15 6.74 1.18
N TRP A 185 7.29 6.06 0.94
CA TRP A 185 7.41 4.99 -0.04
C TRP A 185 6.94 3.67 0.57
N LEU A 186 6.00 3.05 -0.12
CA LEU A 186 5.42 1.77 0.30
C LEU A 186 6.32 0.60 -0.10
N GLN A 187 6.25 -0.44 0.69
CA GLN A 187 6.94 -1.72 0.46
C GLN A 187 5.94 -2.80 0.07
N GLN A 188 6.47 -3.94 -0.39
CA GLN A 188 5.67 -5.12 -0.72
C GLN A 188 4.77 -5.53 0.47
N ASN A 189 3.50 -5.80 0.17
CA ASN A 189 2.46 -6.20 1.12
C ASN A 189 2.07 -5.14 2.17
N ASP A 190 2.52 -3.89 2.04
CA ASP A 190 2.04 -2.80 2.90
C ASP A 190 0.52 -2.67 2.83
N ILE A 191 -0.06 -2.31 3.98
CA ILE A 191 -1.48 -2.02 4.08
C ILE A 191 -1.65 -0.56 4.51
N VAL A 192 -2.32 0.23 3.66
CA VAL A 192 -2.73 1.60 3.96
C VAL A 192 -4.18 1.57 4.44
N TYR A 193 -4.40 1.92 5.70
CA TYR A 193 -5.73 1.94 6.29
C TYR A 193 -6.17 3.37 6.60
N VAL A 194 -7.26 3.79 5.98
CA VAL A 194 -7.88 5.10 6.19
C VAL A 194 -8.94 5.01 7.26
N THR A 195 -8.70 5.67 8.39
CA THR A 195 -9.60 5.68 9.54
C THR A 195 -10.89 6.44 9.22
N PRO A 196 -12.08 5.90 9.52
CA PRO A 196 -13.33 6.64 9.41
C PRO A 196 -13.45 7.73 10.47
N ASN A 197 -14.11 8.83 10.14
CA ASN A 197 -14.39 9.89 11.11
C ASN A 197 -15.54 9.51 12.07
N LYS A 198 -15.69 10.31 13.13
CA LYS A 198 -16.73 10.08 14.15
C LYS A 198 -18.17 10.13 13.61
N ALA A 199 -18.42 10.88 12.52
CA ALA A 199 -19.73 10.94 11.92
C ALA A 199 -20.11 9.61 11.25
N LYS A 200 -19.17 9.01 10.51
CA LYS A 200 -19.36 7.67 9.91
C LYS A 200 -19.53 6.60 10.98
N ALA A 201 -18.68 6.63 12.03
CA ALA A 201 -18.77 5.68 13.13
C ALA A 201 -20.13 5.75 13.86
N ARG A 202 -20.63 6.96 14.14
CA ARG A 202 -21.97 7.12 14.75
C ARG A 202 -23.09 6.65 13.84
N ASN A 203 -23.00 6.86 12.52
CA ASN A 203 -24.02 6.39 11.59
C ASN A 203 -24.11 4.85 11.55
N SER A 204 -23.03 4.13 11.85
CA SER A 204 -23.06 2.68 11.97
C SER A 204 -23.76 2.21 13.27
N ASP A 205 -23.73 3.04 14.34
CA ASP A 205 -24.40 2.75 15.61
C ASP A 205 -25.90 3.11 15.60
N ILE A 206 -26.32 4.02 14.68
CA ILE A 206 -27.73 4.34 14.46
C ILE A 206 -28.35 3.20 13.63
N GLY A 207 -28.52 2.05 14.29
CA GLY A 207 -29.24 0.93 13.70
C GLY A 207 -30.72 1.26 13.47
N ASN A 208 -31.42 0.39 12.74
CA ASN A 208 -32.86 0.49 12.41
C ASN A 208 -33.78 0.81 13.60
N SER A 209 -33.36 0.57 14.83
CA SER A 209 -34.12 0.83 16.05
C SER A 209 -34.45 2.32 16.25
N THR A 210 -33.48 3.24 15.98
CA THR A 210 -33.71 4.68 16.18
C THR A 210 -34.67 5.23 15.13
N SER A 211 -34.58 4.76 13.90
CA SER A 211 -35.51 5.10 12.82
C SER A 211 -36.93 4.60 13.13
N LEU A 212 -37.06 3.41 13.71
CA LEU A 212 -38.34 2.85 14.15
C LEU A 212 -38.99 3.68 15.26
N TRP A 213 -38.21 4.19 16.22
CA TRP A 213 -38.73 5.06 17.27
C TRP A 213 -39.24 6.40 16.76
N PHE A 214 -38.54 7.04 15.81
CA PHE A 214 -39.02 8.27 15.16
C PHE A 214 -40.29 8.02 14.36
N SER A 215 -40.38 6.89 13.65
CA SER A 215 -41.60 6.51 12.91
C SER A 215 -42.77 6.23 13.86
N ALA A 216 -42.54 5.52 14.98
CA ALA A 216 -43.57 5.23 15.96
C ALA A 216 -44.09 6.51 16.64
N THR A 217 -43.23 7.47 16.98
CA THR A 217 -43.66 8.75 17.58
C THR A 217 -44.47 9.61 16.59
N SER A 218 -44.09 9.65 15.32
CA SER A 218 -44.84 10.39 14.30
C SER A 218 -46.22 9.79 14.05
N ILE A 219 -46.37 8.46 14.08
CA ILE A 219 -47.68 7.80 13.98
C ILE A 219 -48.56 8.13 15.19
N LEU A 220 -48.02 8.11 16.42
CA LEU A 220 -48.73 8.44 17.64
C LEU A 220 -49.22 9.90 17.61
N VAL A 221 -48.39 10.87 17.17
CA VAL A 221 -48.78 12.27 17.03
C VAL A 221 -49.88 12.45 15.99
N SER A 222 -49.81 11.72 14.87
CA SER A 222 -50.83 11.77 13.83
C SER A 222 -52.16 11.21 14.32
N LEU A 223 -52.14 10.09 15.07
CA LEU A 223 -53.36 9.53 15.67
C LEU A 223 -53.99 10.46 16.71
N ALA A 224 -53.15 11.09 17.56
CA ALA A 224 -53.65 12.05 18.57
C ALA A 224 -54.29 13.26 17.90
N SER A 225 -53.69 13.80 16.80
CA SER A 225 -54.22 14.89 16.01
C SER A 225 -55.58 14.53 15.37
N LEU A 226 -55.72 13.31 14.86
CA LEU A 226 -56.94 12.80 14.28
C LEU A 226 -58.06 12.71 15.33
N LEU A 227 -57.76 12.17 16.50
CA LEU A 227 -58.74 12.10 17.59
C LEU A 227 -59.20 13.46 18.03
N VAL A 228 -58.34 14.44 18.22
CA VAL A 228 -58.70 15.82 18.55
C VAL A 228 -59.62 16.42 17.47
N THR A 229 -59.43 16.08 16.22
CA THR A 229 -60.28 16.60 15.11
C THR A 229 -61.65 15.94 15.10
N ILE A 230 -61.77 14.66 15.50
CA ILE A 230 -63.05 13.92 15.51
C ILE A 230 -63.92 14.29 16.74
N PHE A 231 -63.26 14.60 17.84
CA PHE A 231 -64.00 14.91 19.12
C PHE A 231 -64.18 16.41 19.35
N LYS A 232 -63.89 17.26 18.38
CA LYS A 232 -64.18 18.69 18.37
C LYS A 232 -65.38 18.98 17.49
#